data_6bf83aaa0a66eb3f1595f3540445c964
#
_entry.id   6bf83aaa0a66eb3f1595f3540445c964
#
_cell.length_a   1.000
_cell.length_b   1.000
_cell.length_c   1.000
_cell.angle_alpha   90.00
_cell.angle_beta   90.00
_cell.angle_gamma   90.00
#
_symmetry.space_group_name_H-M   'P 1'
#
loop_
_entity.id
_entity.type
_entity.pdbx_description
1 polymer ?
#
loop_
_entity_poly.entity_id
_entity_poly.type
_entity_poly.pdbx_seq_one_letter_code
_entity_poly.pdbx_strand_id
1 'polypeptide(L)'
;MNKNVVICVSWPYANNNLHLGYIASSLSGDILARYHRMSGDRVLMISGADSHGTKPSIKAKQQGCSPKEIVDVYYKNFKEALEKFDFSFDDFGITYDPFHKDHAKEIFKRLYDNGYLYEKVTKRPYCSKCGKFVADTEVEITCPVCGKRTKADNCDCGYV
;
A
#
# COMPACT_ATOMS: atom_id res chain seq x y z
N MET A 1 -27.11 23.41 -5.93
CA MET A 1 -25.76 23.56 -6.55
C MET A 1 -25.11 22.19 -6.56
N ASN A 2 -24.71 21.71 -7.73
CA ASN A 2 -24.01 20.43 -7.84
C ASN A 2 -22.61 20.57 -7.22
N LYS A 3 -22.24 19.66 -6.33
CA LYS A 3 -20.93 19.63 -5.65
C LYS A 3 -19.91 18.85 -6.47
N ASN A 4 -18.63 19.14 -6.28
CA ASN A 4 -17.54 18.23 -6.67
C ASN A 4 -17.17 17.39 -5.46
N VAL A 5 -17.27 16.07 -5.58
CA VAL A 5 -17.02 15.11 -4.50
C VAL A 5 -15.90 14.17 -4.93
N VAL A 6 -14.86 14.07 -4.14
CA VAL A 6 -13.77 13.10 -4.35
C VAL A 6 -13.82 12.07 -3.22
N ILE A 7 -13.88 10.79 -3.58
CA ILE A 7 -13.92 9.67 -2.66
C ILE A 7 -12.65 8.84 -2.88
N CYS A 8 -11.77 8.86 -1.90
CA CYS A 8 -10.53 8.09 -1.90
C CYS A 8 -10.70 6.84 -1.05
N VAL A 9 -10.60 5.67 -1.66
CA VAL A 9 -10.64 4.39 -0.97
C VAL A 9 -9.21 3.90 -0.72
N SER A 10 -8.99 3.21 0.40
CA SER A 10 -7.66 2.69 0.76
C SER A 10 -7.09 1.76 -0.31
N TRP A 11 -5.77 1.81 -0.48
CA TRP A 11 -5.05 1.04 -1.48
C TRP A 11 -4.53 -0.28 -0.88
N PRO A 12 -5.02 -1.46 -1.34
CA PRO A 12 -4.52 -2.74 -0.87
C PRO A 12 -3.11 -3.05 -1.41
N TYR A 13 -2.31 -3.76 -0.61
CA TYR A 13 -1.03 -4.28 -1.08
C TYR A 13 -1.23 -5.37 -2.14
N ALA A 14 -0.55 -5.22 -3.28
CA ALA A 14 -0.62 -6.18 -4.39
C ALA A 14 0.24 -7.43 -4.13
N ASN A 15 -0.08 -8.18 -3.09
CA ASN A 15 0.65 -9.40 -2.69
C ASN A 15 -0.25 -10.61 -2.37
N ASN A 16 -1.56 -10.42 -2.29
CA ASN A 16 -2.59 -11.44 -2.11
C ASN A 16 -3.88 -10.99 -2.78
N ASN A 17 -4.81 -11.92 -2.98
CA ASN A 17 -6.16 -11.57 -3.43
C ASN A 17 -6.87 -10.68 -2.41
N LEU A 18 -7.85 -9.90 -2.87
CA LEU A 18 -8.69 -9.10 -1.98
C LEU A 18 -9.45 -10.01 -1.02
N HIS A 19 -9.50 -9.62 0.23
CA HIS A 19 -10.30 -10.30 1.25
C HIS A 19 -11.58 -9.50 1.54
N LEU A 20 -12.55 -10.14 2.19
CA LEU A 20 -13.85 -9.53 2.50
C LEU A 20 -13.75 -8.20 3.26
N GLY A 21 -12.74 -8.04 4.12
CA GLY A 21 -12.51 -6.78 4.83
C GLY A 21 -12.22 -5.60 3.89
N TYR A 22 -11.47 -5.82 2.80
CA TYR A 22 -11.26 -4.77 1.80
C TYR A 22 -12.56 -4.48 1.02
N ILE A 23 -13.28 -5.52 0.61
CA ILE A 23 -14.56 -5.36 -0.08
C ILE A 23 -15.55 -4.57 0.79
N ALA A 24 -15.67 -4.93 2.09
CA ALA A 24 -16.57 -4.24 3.01
C ALA A 24 -16.19 -2.76 3.22
N SER A 25 -14.90 -2.45 3.35
CA SER A 25 -14.45 -1.05 3.48
C SER A 25 -14.66 -0.23 2.20
N SER A 26 -14.45 -0.86 1.04
CA SER A 26 -14.66 -0.21 -0.26
C SER A 26 -16.14 0.04 -0.56
N LEU A 27 -17.02 -0.84 -0.08
CA LEU A 27 -18.46 -0.73 -0.28
C LEU A 27 -19.03 0.59 0.29
N SER A 28 -18.52 1.05 1.41
CA SER A 28 -18.93 2.33 2.01
C SER A 28 -18.66 3.50 1.06
N GLY A 29 -17.48 3.49 0.39
CA GLY A 29 -17.12 4.49 -0.60
C GLY A 29 -18.00 4.42 -1.85
N ASP A 30 -18.31 3.21 -2.32
CA ASP A 30 -19.15 3.01 -3.50
C ASP A 30 -20.60 3.44 -3.26
N ILE A 31 -21.17 3.11 -2.10
CA ILE A 31 -22.51 3.58 -1.70
C ILE A 31 -22.55 5.11 -1.69
N LEU A 32 -21.54 5.75 -1.10
CA LEU A 32 -21.45 7.20 -1.05
C LEU A 32 -21.32 7.82 -2.45
N ALA A 33 -20.51 7.21 -3.31
CA ALA A 33 -20.34 7.66 -4.70
C ALA A 33 -21.65 7.58 -5.47
N ARG A 34 -22.36 6.46 -5.39
CA ARG A 34 -23.66 6.26 -6.04
C ARG A 34 -24.70 7.24 -5.52
N TYR A 35 -24.76 7.48 -4.20
CA TYR A 35 -25.67 8.44 -3.60
C TYR A 35 -25.46 9.86 -4.16
N HIS A 36 -24.21 10.34 -4.19
CA HIS A 36 -23.89 11.66 -4.71
C HIS A 36 -24.15 11.77 -6.21
N ARG A 37 -23.84 10.73 -7.00
CA ARG A 37 -24.17 10.70 -8.43
C ARG A 37 -25.68 10.80 -8.68
N MET A 38 -26.48 10.04 -7.90
CA MET A 38 -27.95 10.11 -7.98
C MET A 38 -28.50 11.49 -7.57
N SER A 39 -27.80 12.19 -6.67
CA SER A 39 -28.14 13.55 -6.26
C SER A 39 -27.72 14.63 -7.28
N GLY A 40 -27.10 14.22 -8.39
CA GLY A 40 -26.64 15.14 -9.45
C GLY A 40 -25.27 15.77 -9.19
N ASP A 41 -24.53 15.34 -8.18
CA ASP A 41 -23.18 15.81 -7.90
C ASP A 41 -22.15 15.21 -8.89
N ARG A 42 -21.04 15.94 -9.12
CA ARG A 42 -19.90 15.42 -9.88
C ARG A 42 -18.99 14.62 -8.94
N VAL A 43 -18.89 13.33 -9.17
CA VAL A 43 -18.15 12.41 -8.29
C VAL A 43 -16.93 11.85 -9.00
N LEU A 44 -15.80 11.81 -8.28
CA LEU A 44 -14.61 11.06 -8.63
C LEU A 44 -14.34 10.07 -7.48
N MET A 45 -14.54 8.79 -7.74
CA MET A 45 -14.21 7.70 -6.81
C MET A 45 -12.95 6.98 -7.27
N ILE A 46 -11.90 7.01 -6.46
CA ILE A 46 -10.58 6.48 -6.81
C ILE A 46 -10.03 5.53 -5.77
N SER A 47 -9.27 4.56 -6.24
CA SER A 47 -8.41 3.68 -5.45
C SER A 47 -7.26 3.15 -6.31
N GLY A 48 -6.56 2.13 -5.85
CA GLY A 48 -5.49 1.49 -6.61
C GLY A 48 -4.78 0.42 -5.80
N ALA A 49 -3.76 -0.18 -6.41
CA ALA A 49 -2.91 -1.17 -5.78
C ALA A 49 -1.61 -0.56 -5.27
N ASP A 50 -1.29 -0.79 -3.99
CA ASP A 50 0.03 -0.48 -3.45
C ASP A 50 1.01 -1.59 -3.86
N SER A 51 1.93 -1.22 -4.74
CA SER A 51 2.91 -2.12 -5.35
C SER A 51 4.26 -2.13 -4.64
N HIS A 52 4.49 -1.21 -3.70
CA HIS A 52 5.77 -1.04 -3.02
C HIS A 52 5.75 -1.66 -1.62
N GLY A 53 6.96 -1.91 -1.09
CA GLY A 53 7.15 -2.45 0.24
C GLY A 53 7.73 -3.85 0.27
N THR A 54 7.87 -4.41 1.48
CA THR A 54 8.55 -5.69 1.73
C THR A 54 7.69 -6.90 1.36
N LYS A 55 6.36 -6.81 1.47
CA LYS A 55 5.45 -7.94 1.25
C LYS A 55 5.52 -8.52 -0.18
N PRO A 56 5.38 -7.72 -1.27
CA PRO A 56 5.58 -8.23 -2.62
C PRO A 56 6.99 -8.80 -2.85
N SER A 57 8.02 -8.18 -2.29
CA SER A 57 9.41 -8.62 -2.42
C SER A 57 9.68 -9.96 -1.75
N ILE A 58 9.12 -10.20 -0.56
CA ILE A 58 9.23 -11.49 0.14
C ILE A 58 8.55 -12.59 -0.66
N LYS A 59 7.34 -12.33 -1.15
CA LYS A 59 6.57 -13.29 -1.96
C LYS A 59 7.28 -13.62 -3.27
N ALA A 60 7.84 -12.63 -3.94
CA ALA A 60 8.63 -12.81 -5.15
C ALA A 60 9.83 -13.73 -4.92
N LYS A 61 10.58 -13.54 -3.82
CA LYS A 61 11.68 -14.43 -3.45
C LYS A 61 11.22 -15.87 -3.21
N GLN A 62 10.08 -16.08 -2.56
CA GLN A 62 9.52 -17.40 -2.29
C GLN A 62 9.09 -18.12 -3.57
N GLN A 63 8.65 -17.37 -4.58
CA GLN A 63 8.17 -17.91 -5.86
C GLN A 63 9.22 -17.90 -6.98
N GLY A 64 10.42 -17.39 -6.73
CA GLY A 64 11.50 -17.32 -7.71
C GLY A 64 11.22 -16.37 -8.88
N CYS A 65 10.43 -15.33 -8.67
CA CYS A 65 10.05 -14.35 -9.68
C CYS A 65 10.37 -12.91 -9.24
N SER A 66 10.16 -11.93 -10.10
CA SER A 66 10.34 -10.52 -9.77
C SER A 66 9.19 -9.97 -8.94
N PRO A 67 9.41 -8.95 -8.09
CA PRO A 67 8.32 -8.27 -7.37
C PRO A 67 7.26 -7.70 -8.31
N LYS A 68 7.66 -7.25 -9.50
CA LYS A 68 6.73 -6.71 -10.50
C LYS A 68 5.76 -7.78 -11.00
N GLU A 69 6.22 -9.00 -11.28
CA GLU A 69 5.36 -10.10 -11.73
C GLU A 69 4.31 -10.45 -10.65
N ILE A 70 4.68 -10.45 -9.37
CA ILE A 70 3.73 -10.64 -8.27
C ILE A 70 2.66 -9.55 -8.30
N VAL A 71 3.08 -8.31 -8.39
CA VAL A 71 2.19 -7.14 -8.37
C VAL A 71 1.24 -7.15 -9.57
N ASP A 72 1.75 -7.43 -10.77
CA ASP A 72 0.94 -7.46 -12.00
C ASP A 72 -0.20 -8.50 -11.92
N VAL A 73 0.10 -9.69 -11.38
CA VAL A 73 -0.91 -10.75 -11.18
C VAL A 73 -2.01 -10.28 -10.22
N TYR A 74 -1.64 -9.74 -9.04
CA TYR A 74 -2.65 -9.32 -8.07
C TYR A 74 -3.38 -8.05 -8.48
N TYR A 75 -2.74 -7.12 -9.16
CA TYR A 75 -3.41 -5.95 -9.72
C TYR A 75 -4.53 -6.35 -10.70
N LYS A 76 -4.24 -7.30 -11.59
CA LYS A 76 -5.24 -7.86 -12.50
C LYS A 76 -6.39 -8.51 -11.72
N ASN A 77 -6.06 -9.37 -10.74
CA ASN A 77 -7.07 -10.03 -9.91
C ASN A 77 -7.95 -9.02 -9.14
N PHE A 78 -7.37 -7.90 -8.69
CA PHE A 78 -8.13 -6.84 -8.01
C PHE A 78 -9.15 -6.22 -8.95
N LYS A 79 -8.74 -5.85 -10.16
CA LYS A 79 -9.65 -5.27 -11.16
C LYS A 79 -10.80 -6.22 -11.49
N GLU A 80 -10.48 -7.48 -11.77
CA GLU A 80 -11.49 -8.50 -12.06
C GLU A 80 -12.47 -8.72 -10.89
N ALA A 81 -11.97 -8.70 -9.65
CA ALA A 81 -12.81 -8.85 -8.47
C ALA A 81 -13.74 -7.63 -8.30
N LEU A 82 -13.20 -6.42 -8.42
CA LEU A 82 -13.98 -5.19 -8.28
C LEU A 82 -15.04 -5.05 -9.37
N GLU A 83 -14.74 -5.44 -10.60
CA GLU A 83 -15.71 -5.53 -11.71
C GLU A 83 -16.85 -6.51 -11.39
N LYS A 84 -16.52 -7.71 -10.88
CA LYS A 84 -17.54 -8.71 -10.49
C LYS A 84 -18.46 -8.25 -9.35
N PHE A 85 -17.96 -7.39 -8.46
CA PHE A 85 -18.77 -6.76 -7.40
C PHE A 85 -19.47 -5.48 -7.87
N ASP A 86 -19.32 -5.10 -9.13
CA ASP A 86 -19.92 -3.89 -9.72
C ASP A 86 -19.55 -2.60 -8.98
N PHE A 87 -18.31 -2.50 -8.50
CA PHE A 87 -17.81 -1.26 -7.90
C PHE A 87 -17.66 -0.15 -8.95
N SER A 88 -18.12 1.04 -8.61
CA SER A 88 -18.20 2.19 -9.52
C SER A 88 -16.98 3.11 -9.47
N PHE A 89 -15.76 2.56 -9.36
CA PHE A 89 -14.53 3.33 -9.43
C PHE A 89 -14.39 4.05 -10.78
N ASP A 90 -14.05 5.32 -10.74
CA ASP A 90 -13.69 6.09 -11.94
C ASP A 90 -12.25 5.81 -12.37
N ASP A 91 -11.37 5.54 -11.39
CA ASP A 91 -10.01 5.09 -11.64
C ASP A 91 -9.52 4.11 -10.56
N PHE A 92 -8.79 3.09 -11.01
CA PHE A 92 -8.10 2.14 -10.14
C PHE A 92 -6.64 2.03 -10.57
N GLY A 93 -5.79 2.84 -9.95
CA GLY A 93 -4.39 3.03 -10.29
C GLY A 93 -3.45 1.98 -9.71
N ILE A 94 -2.14 2.20 -9.91
CA ILE A 94 -1.08 1.38 -9.33
C ILE A 94 0.15 2.25 -9.01
N THR A 95 0.74 2.08 -7.82
CA THR A 95 1.80 2.98 -7.35
C THR A 95 3.13 2.87 -8.10
N TYR A 96 3.37 1.81 -8.87
CA TYR A 96 4.56 1.74 -9.72
C TYR A 96 4.42 2.45 -11.07
N ASP A 97 3.22 2.93 -11.42
CA ASP A 97 3.01 3.69 -12.65
C ASP A 97 3.97 4.89 -12.73
N PRO A 98 4.58 5.18 -13.89
CA PRO A 98 5.48 6.31 -14.07
C PRO A 98 4.86 7.65 -13.65
N PHE A 99 3.61 7.89 -14.01
CA PHE A 99 2.88 9.11 -13.64
C PHE A 99 2.81 9.27 -12.11
N HIS A 100 2.43 8.20 -11.39
CA HIS A 100 2.37 8.22 -9.92
C HIS A 100 3.76 8.48 -9.31
N LYS A 101 4.80 7.81 -9.81
CA LYS A 101 6.18 8.00 -9.34
C LYS A 101 6.68 9.43 -9.53
N ASP A 102 6.42 10.01 -10.68
CA ASP A 102 6.92 11.36 -10.99
C ASP A 102 6.18 12.40 -10.15
N HIS A 103 4.88 12.23 -9.94
CA HIS A 103 4.11 13.09 -9.05
C HIS A 103 4.54 12.97 -7.58
N ALA A 104 4.81 11.75 -7.11
CA ALA A 104 5.33 11.54 -5.75
C ALA A 104 6.69 12.21 -5.54
N LYS A 105 7.60 12.15 -6.53
CA LYS A 105 8.90 12.85 -6.49
C LYS A 105 8.73 14.37 -6.47
N GLU A 106 7.79 14.90 -7.25
CA GLU A 106 7.48 16.33 -7.28
C GLU A 106 6.99 16.82 -5.92
N ILE A 107 6.03 16.10 -5.30
CA ILE A 107 5.53 16.44 -3.96
C ILE A 107 6.67 16.37 -2.93
N PHE A 108 7.47 15.31 -2.95
CA PHE A 108 8.63 15.17 -2.05
C PHE A 108 9.59 16.36 -2.19
N LYS A 109 9.92 16.72 -3.43
CA LYS A 109 10.80 17.86 -3.69
C LYS A 109 10.21 19.17 -3.17
N ARG A 110 8.92 19.42 -3.38
CA ARG A 110 8.24 20.62 -2.84
C ARG A 110 8.31 20.68 -1.32
N LEU A 111 8.08 19.54 -0.65
CA LEU A 111 8.17 19.47 0.82
C LEU A 111 9.60 19.74 1.31
N TYR A 112 10.60 19.21 0.62
CA TYR A 112 12.02 19.43 0.94
C TYR A 112 12.41 20.90 0.74
N ASP A 113 12.10 21.45 -0.44
CA ASP A 113 12.42 22.84 -0.79
C ASP A 113 11.75 23.86 0.14
N ASN A 114 10.58 23.53 0.71
CA ASN A 114 9.87 24.37 1.69
C ASN A 114 10.30 24.12 3.16
N GLY A 115 11.31 23.28 3.41
CA GLY A 115 11.86 23.06 4.75
C GLY A 115 11.00 22.18 5.67
N TYR A 116 10.03 21.44 5.14
CA TYR A 116 9.22 20.50 5.92
C TYR A 116 9.92 19.16 6.19
N LEU A 117 11.03 18.89 5.49
CA LEU A 117 11.80 17.65 5.62
C LEU A 117 13.20 17.98 6.15
N TYR A 118 13.71 17.10 6.99
CA TYR A 118 15.09 17.19 7.50
C TYR A 118 15.75 15.80 7.44
N GLU A 119 17.07 15.80 7.34
CA GLU A 119 17.87 14.57 7.34
C GLU A 119 18.15 14.11 8.77
N LYS A 120 18.02 12.81 9.03
CA LYS A 120 18.35 12.17 10.30
C LYS A 120 19.13 10.89 10.07
N VAL A 121 20.31 10.80 10.67
CA VAL A 121 21.08 9.54 10.67
C VAL A 121 20.46 8.54 11.66
N THR A 122 20.10 7.37 11.17
CA THR A 122 19.57 6.29 11.99
C THR A 122 20.35 4.99 11.79
N LYS A 123 20.46 4.17 12.84
CA LYS A 123 21.00 2.81 12.72
C LYS A 123 19.94 1.89 12.14
N ARG A 124 20.31 1.09 11.14
CA ARG A 124 19.41 0.14 10.50
C ARG A 124 20.08 -1.23 10.38
N PRO A 125 19.32 -2.34 10.49
CA PRO A 125 19.85 -3.67 10.25
C PRO A 125 20.40 -3.79 8.83
N TYR A 126 21.61 -4.32 8.70
CA TYR A 126 22.29 -4.55 7.42
C TYR A 126 22.64 -6.02 7.26
N CYS A 127 22.21 -6.62 6.14
CA CYS A 127 22.57 -8.00 5.81
C CYS A 127 23.84 -8.02 4.95
N SER A 128 24.96 -8.44 5.54
CA SER A 128 26.25 -8.53 4.83
C SER A 128 26.22 -9.56 3.68
N LYS A 129 25.44 -10.64 3.81
CA LYS A 129 25.28 -11.65 2.76
C LYS A 129 24.50 -11.11 1.54
N CYS A 130 23.49 -10.27 1.78
CA CYS A 130 22.67 -9.68 0.71
C CYS A 130 23.20 -8.33 0.22
N GLY A 131 24.15 -7.72 0.92
CA GLY A 131 24.73 -6.41 0.59
C GLY A 131 23.74 -5.25 0.70
N LYS A 132 22.71 -5.33 1.58
CA LYS A 132 21.66 -4.32 1.68
C LYS A 132 21.10 -4.15 3.08
N PHE A 133 20.54 -3.00 3.34
CA PHE A 133 19.68 -2.77 4.51
C PHE A 133 18.39 -3.60 4.39
N VAL A 134 17.93 -4.13 5.52
CA VAL A 134 16.70 -4.92 5.62
C VAL A 134 15.66 -4.20 6.46
N ALA A 135 14.39 -4.45 6.18
CA ALA A 135 13.31 -3.89 6.98
C ALA A 135 13.22 -4.57 8.35
N ASP A 136 12.75 -3.85 9.37
CA ASP A 136 12.60 -4.38 10.73
C ASP A 136 11.71 -5.64 10.76
N THR A 137 10.71 -5.72 9.88
CA THR A 137 9.85 -6.90 9.67
C THR A 137 10.56 -8.13 9.09
N GLU A 138 11.75 -7.96 8.51
CA GLU A 138 12.60 -9.05 7.98
C GLU A 138 13.67 -9.52 9.01
N VAL A 139 13.76 -8.85 10.17
CA VAL A 139 14.77 -9.14 11.20
C VAL A 139 14.14 -9.91 12.34
N GLU A 140 14.80 -11.01 12.74
CA GLU A 140 14.49 -11.73 13.97
C GLU A 140 15.50 -11.36 15.04
N ILE A 141 15.00 -11.04 16.22
CA ILE A 141 15.81 -10.76 17.42
C ILE A 141 15.43 -11.70 18.57
N THR A 142 16.32 -11.82 19.54
CA THR A 142 15.96 -12.38 20.84
C THR A 142 15.45 -11.25 21.72
N CYS A 143 14.21 -11.34 22.18
CA CYS A 143 13.62 -10.33 23.03
C CYS A 143 14.44 -10.17 24.31
N PRO A 144 14.91 -8.96 24.65
CA PRO A 144 15.74 -8.73 25.83
C PRO A 144 14.97 -8.92 27.15
N VAL A 145 13.63 -8.88 27.11
CA VAL A 145 12.78 -9.01 28.30
C VAL A 145 12.41 -10.46 28.57
N CYS A 146 11.95 -11.21 27.57
CA CYS A 146 11.44 -12.57 27.78
C CYS A 146 12.33 -13.68 27.15
N GLY A 147 13.39 -13.34 26.42
CA GLY A 147 14.30 -14.31 25.80
C GLY A 147 13.72 -15.06 24.58
N LYS A 148 12.48 -14.80 24.19
CA LYS A 148 11.86 -15.46 23.01
C LYS A 148 12.39 -14.84 21.71
N ARG A 149 12.49 -15.66 20.67
CA ARG A 149 12.69 -15.16 19.30
C ARG A 149 11.44 -14.46 18.83
N THR A 150 11.61 -13.25 18.34
CA THR A 150 10.52 -12.40 17.85
C THR A 150 11.02 -11.54 16.68
N LYS A 151 10.10 -10.91 15.97
CA LYS A 151 10.46 -9.87 14.98
C LYS A 151 10.89 -8.61 15.70
N ALA A 152 11.76 -7.81 15.05
CA ALA A 152 12.44 -6.66 15.68
C ALA A 152 11.51 -5.58 16.24
N ASP A 153 10.27 -5.53 15.75
CA ASP A 153 9.30 -4.47 16.05
C ASP A 153 8.17 -4.92 16.99
N ASN A 154 8.14 -6.18 17.42
CA ASN A 154 7.00 -6.66 18.21
C ASN A 154 7.27 -7.97 18.95
N CYS A 155 7.00 -8.00 20.26
CA CYS A 155 7.03 -9.20 21.06
C CYS A 155 5.73 -9.40 21.83
N ASP A 156 5.23 -10.65 21.89
CA ASP A 156 4.01 -11.00 22.63
C ASP A 156 4.05 -10.65 24.12
N CYS A 157 5.24 -10.40 24.68
CA CYS A 157 5.40 -9.92 26.05
C CYS A 157 5.16 -8.40 26.23
N GLY A 158 4.84 -7.70 25.17
CA GLY A 158 4.59 -6.25 25.16
C GLY A 158 5.86 -5.38 25.02
N TYR A 159 7.03 -5.98 24.78
CA TYR A 159 8.24 -5.23 24.42
C TYR A 159 8.14 -4.77 22.96
N VAL A 160 8.30 -3.43 22.76
CA VAL A 160 8.31 -2.75 21.46
C VAL A 160 9.66 -2.09 21.23
#